data_1069c7081af92fcac170a24d0997cf1e
#
_entry.id   1069c7081af92fcac170a24d0997cf1e
#
_cell.length_a   1.000
_cell.length_b   1.000
_cell.length_c   1.000
_cell.angle_alpha   90.00
_cell.angle_beta   90.00
_cell.angle_gamma   90.00
#
_symmetry.space_group_name_H-M   'P 1'
#
loop_
_entity.id
_entity.type
_entity.pdbx_description
1 polymer ?
#
loop_
_entity_poly.entity_id
_entity_poly.type
_entity_poly.pdbx_seq_one_letter_code
_entity_poly.pdbx_strand_id
1 'polypeptide(L)'
;MFIQMIFKAGIKNEVITTWKRLQLKTDSHVGAVLREGQTITRDGSKRNYEDQNGVRCVRTKVYAVDTRFKVVIGEYSEESCEAIFLAFLEALGQGIRLDGNYVDIELGEVEWVDKEDSILKANIACQIPVTFHGGIYRDDKKKTASVGGIRPA
;
A
#
# COMPACT_ATOMS: atom_id res chain seq x y z
N MET A 1 -1.10 1.05 -8.45
CA MET A 1 -2.04 1.82 -7.61
C MET A 1 -1.50 3.20 -7.28
N PHE A 2 -0.47 3.36 -6.46
CA PHE A 2 0.08 4.67 -6.09
C PHE A 2 0.54 5.52 -7.26
N ILE A 3 1.20 4.90 -8.25
CA ILE A 3 1.66 5.59 -9.45
C ILE A 3 0.49 6.29 -10.15
N GLN A 4 -0.63 5.59 -10.30
CA GLN A 4 -1.83 6.14 -10.92
C GLN A 4 -2.48 7.24 -10.07
N MET A 5 -2.45 7.10 -8.75
CA MET A 5 -2.97 8.11 -7.84
C MET A 5 -2.16 9.40 -7.90
N ILE A 6 -0.84 9.29 -7.91
CA ILE A 6 0.06 10.44 -8.05
C ILE A 6 -0.15 11.14 -9.40
N PHE A 7 -0.28 10.36 -10.46
CA PHE A 7 -0.55 10.90 -11.79
C PHE A 7 -1.90 11.65 -11.83
N LYS A 8 -2.95 11.04 -11.28
CA LYS A 8 -4.28 11.68 -11.19
C LYS A 8 -4.28 12.91 -10.30
N ALA A 9 -3.45 12.93 -9.28
CA ALA A 9 -3.31 14.08 -8.38
C ALA A 9 -2.66 15.29 -9.02
N GLY A 10 -2.02 15.12 -10.18
CA GLY A 10 -1.48 16.23 -10.95
C GLY A 10 -0.01 16.13 -11.33
N ILE A 11 0.69 15.08 -10.95
CA ILE A 11 2.08 14.85 -11.40
C ILE A 11 2.07 14.34 -12.84
N LYS A 12 2.58 15.14 -13.76
CA LYS A 12 2.60 14.84 -15.20
C LYS A 12 3.84 14.05 -15.63
N ASN A 13 4.92 14.18 -14.88
CA ASN A 13 6.16 13.45 -15.15
C ASN A 13 6.04 11.99 -14.75
N GLU A 14 6.89 11.16 -15.34
CA GLU A 14 6.96 9.75 -14.97
C GLU A 14 7.25 9.59 -13.46
N VAL A 15 6.45 8.78 -12.78
CA VAL A 15 6.63 8.52 -11.35
C VAL A 15 7.85 7.63 -11.13
N ILE A 16 8.74 8.09 -10.27
CA ILE A 16 10.00 7.42 -9.96
C ILE A 16 9.75 6.34 -8.91
N THR A 17 10.34 5.18 -9.10
CA THR A 17 10.17 4.03 -8.20
C THR A 17 11.44 3.57 -7.50
N THR A 18 12.57 4.19 -7.78
CA THR A 18 13.87 3.84 -7.17
C THR A 18 14.59 5.07 -6.62
N TRP A 19 15.27 4.90 -5.50
CA TRP A 19 16.09 5.94 -4.89
C TRP A 19 17.18 6.46 -5.82
N LYS A 20 17.80 5.55 -6.58
CA LYS A 20 18.86 5.91 -7.53
C LYS A 20 18.36 6.88 -8.60
N ARG A 21 17.19 6.60 -9.18
CA ARG A 21 16.58 7.49 -10.18
C ARG A 21 16.16 8.83 -9.58
N LEU A 22 15.68 8.79 -8.34
CA LEU A 22 15.25 10.00 -7.63
C LEU A 22 16.44 10.97 -7.41
N GLN A 23 17.57 10.45 -7.01
CA GLN A 23 18.79 11.25 -6.80
C GLN A 23 19.30 11.94 -8.08
N LEU A 24 18.97 11.39 -9.24
CA LEU A 24 19.38 11.91 -10.54
C LEU A 24 18.41 12.98 -11.09
N LYS A 25 17.24 13.16 -10.48
CA LYS A 25 16.25 14.14 -10.94
C LYS A 25 16.63 15.55 -10.54
N THR A 26 16.46 16.46 -11.50
CA THR A 26 16.73 17.89 -11.32
C THR A 26 15.47 18.74 -11.41
N ASP A 27 14.36 18.16 -11.89
CA ASP A 27 13.07 18.84 -12.01
C ASP A 27 12.37 18.91 -10.65
N SER A 28 11.81 20.07 -10.31
CA SER A 28 11.04 20.25 -9.09
C SER A 28 9.67 19.56 -9.15
N HIS A 29 9.06 19.48 -10.34
CA HIS A 29 7.80 18.77 -10.55
C HIS A 29 8.03 17.29 -10.67
N VAL A 30 7.92 16.56 -9.56
CA VAL A 30 8.27 15.15 -9.50
C VAL A 30 7.40 14.40 -8.49
N GLY A 31 7.11 13.14 -8.82
CA GLY A 31 6.48 12.20 -7.92
C GLY A 31 7.30 10.92 -7.81
N ALA A 32 7.36 10.36 -6.62
CA ALA A 32 8.06 9.10 -6.39
C ALA A 32 7.27 8.19 -5.44
N VAL A 33 7.38 6.89 -5.67
CA VAL A 33 6.88 5.84 -4.78
C VAL A 33 8.05 4.91 -4.51
N LEU A 34 8.58 4.99 -3.31
CA LEU A 34 9.79 4.28 -2.92
C LEU A 34 9.44 3.19 -1.90
N ARG A 35 9.82 1.97 -2.21
CA ARG A 35 9.67 0.86 -1.26
C ARG A 35 10.77 0.96 -0.20
N GLU A 36 10.36 1.01 1.08
CA GLU A 36 11.31 1.15 2.19
C GLU A 36 11.59 -0.16 2.91
N GLY A 37 10.64 -1.08 2.92
CA GLY A 37 10.85 -2.35 3.57
C GLY A 37 9.57 -3.08 3.91
N GLN A 38 9.73 -4.22 4.55
CA GLN A 38 8.66 -5.14 4.90
C GLN A 38 8.93 -5.75 6.28
N THR A 39 7.86 -5.87 7.06
CA THR A 39 7.90 -6.63 8.31
C THR A 39 6.94 -7.80 8.18
N ILE A 40 7.43 -9.00 8.40
CA ILE A 40 6.64 -10.23 8.33
C ILE A 40 6.57 -10.86 9.71
N THR A 41 5.34 -11.04 10.21
CA THR A 41 5.09 -11.58 11.53
C THR A 41 4.18 -12.80 11.42
N ARG A 42 4.41 -13.83 12.22
CA ARG A 42 3.50 -14.97 12.27
C ARG A 42 2.13 -14.54 12.75
N ASP A 43 1.12 -15.08 12.11
CA ASP A 43 -0.28 -14.89 12.46
C ASP A 43 -0.91 -16.29 12.69
N GLY A 44 -2.10 -16.50 12.42
CA GLY A 44 -2.81 -17.79 12.59
C GLY A 44 -4.30 -17.57 12.60
N SER A 45 -4.73 -16.33 12.40
CA SER A 45 -6.15 -16.00 12.33
C SER A 45 -6.81 -16.68 11.13
N LYS A 46 -8.04 -17.14 11.32
CA LYS A 46 -8.81 -17.90 10.34
C LYS A 46 -10.13 -17.21 10.04
N ARG A 47 -10.55 -17.33 8.79
CA ARG A 47 -11.84 -16.84 8.33
C ARG A 47 -12.51 -17.91 7.48
N ASN A 48 -13.79 -18.16 7.76
CA ASN A 48 -14.63 -19.03 6.92
C ASN A 48 -15.21 -18.24 5.76
N TYR A 49 -15.25 -18.85 4.59
CA TYR A 49 -15.90 -18.30 3.42
C TYR A 49 -16.42 -19.41 2.49
N GLU A 50 -17.25 -19.03 1.53
CA GLU A 50 -17.66 -19.93 0.45
C GLU A 50 -16.97 -19.53 -0.84
N ASP A 51 -16.48 -20.49 -1.60
CA ASP A 51 -15.93 -20.24 -2.91
C ASP A 51 -17.02 -20.02 -3.98
N GLN A 52 -16.63 -19.80 -5.22
CA GLN A 52 -17.56 -19.56 -6.33
C GLN A 52 -18.49 -20.75 -6.60
N ASN A 53 -18.12 -21.96 -6.15
CA ASN A 53 -18.90 -23.20 -6.30
C ASN A 53 -19.75 -23.51 -5.06
N GLY A 54 -19.81 -22.61 -4.08
CA GLY A 54 -20.52 -22.82 -2.83
C GLY A 54 -19.83 -23.78 -1.86
N VAL A 55 -18.56 -24.10 -2.09
CA VAL A 55 -17.77 -24.96 -1.21
C VAL A 55 -17.27 -24.13 -0.02
N ARG A 56 -17.49 -24.65 1.17
CA ARG A 56 -17.00 -24.03 2.41
C ARG A 56 -15.48 -24.16 2.51
N CYS A 57 -14.83 -23.03 2.71
CA CYS A 57 -13.40 -22.93 2.81
C CYS A 57 -12.99 -22.19 4.08
N VAL A 58 -11.77 -22.43 4.52
CA VAL A 58 -11.13 -21.70 5.62
C VAL A 58 -9.90 -21.03 5.06
N ARG A 59 -9.82 -19.72 5.22
CA ARG A 59 -8.64 -18.93 4.89
C ARG A 59 -7.86 -18.65 6.16
N THR A 60 -6.63 -19.12 6.20
CA THR A 60 -5.71 -18.87 7.30
C THR A 60 -4.73 -17.77 6.89
N LYS A 61 -4.66 -16.71 7.68
CA LYS A 61 -3.60 -15.72 7.56
C LYS A 61 -2.35 -16.30 8.20
N VAL A 62 -1.44 -16.81 7.38
CA VAL A 62 -0.21 -17.45 7.85
C VAL A 62 0.75 -16.42 8.43
N TYR A 63 0.88 -15.29 7.72
CA TYR A 63 1.71 -14.16 8.14
C TYR A 63 0.96 -12.85 7.97
N ALA A 64 1.15 -11.95 8.91
CA ALA A 64 0.87 -10.53 8.73
C ALA A 64 2.07 -9.90 8.02
N VAL A 65 1.81 -9.09 7.00
CA VAL A 65 2.84 -8.45 6.19
C VAL A 65 2.59 -6.95 6.13
N ASP A 66 3.47 -6.19 6.76
CA ASP A 66 3.44 -4.74 6.71
C ASP A 66 4.47 -4.26 5.69
N THR A 67 4.00 -3.69 4.60
CA THR A 67 4.86 -3.17 3.54
C THR A 67 4.89 -1.65 3.61
N ARG A 68 6.08 -1.09 3.75
CA ARG A 68 6.28 0.35 3.90
C ARG A 68 6.76 0.96 2.60
N PHE A 69 6.10 2.06 2.25
CA PHE A 69 6.47 2.91 1.13
C PHE A 69 6.64 4.36 1.60
N LYS A 70 7.46 5.09 0.88
CA LYS A 70 7.50 6.54 0.97
C LYS A 70 7.01 7.12 -0.34
N VAL A 71 5.96 7.90 -0.27
CA VAL A 71 5.45 8.68 -1.40
C VAL A 71 6.04 10.08 -1.30
N VAL A 72 6.65 10.56 -2.36
CA VAL A 72 7.27 11.88 -2.41
C VAL A 72 6.63 12.69 -3.52
N ILE A 73 6.21 13.89 -3.19
CA ILE A 73 5.62 14.86 -4.12
C ILE A 73 6.46 16.12 -4.03
N GLY A 74 7.10 16.47 -5.12
CA GLY A 74 7.90 17.70 -5.23
C GLY A 74 7.31 18.67 -6.25
N GLU A 75 7.38 19.96 -5.96
CA GLU A 75 6.87 21.03 -6.79
C GLU A 75 7.71 22.31 -6.71
N TYR A 76 7.40 23.25 -7.60
CA TYR A 76 8.04 24.56 -7.65
C TYR A 76 7.57 25.50 -6.54
N SER A 77 6.33 25.32 -6.05
CA SER A 77 5.74 26.15 -5.01
C SER A 77 5.04 25.30 -3.95
N GLU A 78 4.97 25.83 -2.74
CA GLU A 78 4.25 25.20 -1.62
C GLU A 78 2.77 25.00 -1.94
N GLU A 79 2.13 26.01 -2.54
CA GLU A 79 0.72 25.94 -2.91
C GLU A 79 0.43 24.80 -3.90
N SER A 80 1.25 24.65 -4.93
CA SER A 80 1.10 23.57 -5.91
C SER A 80 1.36 22.20 -5.26
N CYS A 81 2.35 22.11 -4.39
CA CYS A 81 2.68 20.88 -3.69
C CYS A 81 1.54 20.45 -2.76
N GLU A 82 0.97 21.38 -2.01
CA GLU A 82 -0.16 21.12 -1.12
C GLU A 82 -1.41 20.69 -1.90
N ALA A 83 -1.69 21.32 -3.03
CA ALA A 83 -2.82 20.97 -3.88
C ALA A 83 -2.71 19.51 -4.39
N ILE A 84 -1.53 19.10 -4.84
CA ILE A 84 -1.27 17.72 -5.29
C ILE A 84 -1.34 16.75 -4.12
N PHE A 85 -0.78 17.11 -2.98
CA PHE A 85 -0.83 16.32 -1.76
C PHE A 85 -2.28 16.02 -1.32
N LEU A 86 -3.13 17.05 -1.27
CA LEU A 86 -4.54 16.88 -0.91
C LEU A 86 -5.29 16.01 -1.93
N ALA A 87 -5.06 16.21 -3.21
CA ALA A 87 -5.65 15.38 -4.27
C ALA A 87 -5.20 13.90 -4.15
N PHE A 88 -3.94 13.67 -3.80
CA PHE A 88 -3.44 12.33 -3.54
C PHE A 88 -4.14 11.68 -2.33
N LEU A 89 -4.31 12.40 -1.22
CA LEU A 89 -5.00 11.90 -0.04
C LEU A 89 -6.47 11.57 -0.34
N GLU A 90 -7.17 12.39 -1.10
CA GLU A 90 -8.54 12.10 -1.52
C GLU A 90 -8.65 10.82 -2.35
N ALA A 91 -7.65 10.55 -3.20
CA ALA A 91 -7.63 9.35 -4.04
C ALA A 91 -7.23 8.08 -3.28
N LEU A 92 -6.53 8.22 -2.15
CA LEU A 92 -5.91 7.08 -1.47
C LEU A 92 -6.92 6.15 -0.79
N GLY A 93 -7.97 6.68 -0.19
CA GLY A 93 -8.92 5.88 0.59
C GLY A 93 -8.29 5.25 1.84
N GLN A 94 -9.07 4.46 2.55
CA GLN A 94 -8.66 3.82 3.80
C GLN A 94 -8.00 2.45 3.59
N GLY A 95 -8.24 1.83 2.46
CA GLY A 95 -7.71 0.51 2.14
C GLY A 95 -8.21 0.00 0.80
N ILE A 96 -7.74 -1.18 0.44
CA ILE A 96 -8.08 -1.85 -0.81
C ILE A 96 -8.43 -3.31 -0.58
N ARG A 97 -9.22 -3.88 -1.49
CA ARG A 97 -9.47 -5.32 -1.51
C ARG A 97 -8.59 -5.97 -2.57
N LEU A 98 -7.84 -6.99 -2.15
CA LEU A 98 -7.01 -7.82 -3.02
C LEU A 98 -7.32 -9.29 -2.74
N ASP A 99 -7.73 -10.02 -3.77
CA ASP A 99 -8.02 -11.47 -3.68
C ASP A 99 -8.99 -11.83 -2.53
N GLY A 100 -10.01 -10.98 -2.31
CA GLY A 100 -10.99 -11.16 -1.25
C GLY A 100 -10.52 -10.77 0.15
N ASN A 101 -9.32 -10.23 0.28
CA ASN A 101 -8.77 -9.72 1.54
C ASN A 101 -8.73 -8.20 1.54
N TYR A 102 -9.00 -7.62 2.69
CA TYR A 102 -8.87 -6.19 2.89
C TYR A 102 -7.46 -5.86 3.35
N VAL A 103 -6.83 -4.93 2.64
CA VAL A 103 -5.51 -4.39 2.99
C VAL A 103 -5.72 -2.98 3.48
N ASP A 104 -5.48 -2.77 4.76
CA ASP A 104 -5.58 -1.47 5.40
C ASP A 104 -4.37 -0.60 5.02
N ILE A 105 -4.61 0.69 4.82
CA ILE A 105 -3.58 1.67 4.46
C ILE A 105 -3.43 2.67 5.59
N GLU A 106 -2.26 2.69 6.19
CA GLU A 106 -1.91 3.60 7.27
C GLU A 106 -0.95 4.67 6.76
N LEU A 107 -1.25 5.92 7.12
CA LEU A 107 -0.38 7.06 6.86
C LEU A 107 0.43 7.38 8.12
N GLY A 108 1.73 7.60 7.94
CA GLY A 108 2.59 8.10 9.00
C GLY A 108 2.70 9.62 9.00
N GLU A 109 3.67 10.13 9.75
CA GLU A 109 3.93 11.55 9.83
C GLU A 109 4.47 12.09 8.50
N VAL A 110 3.80 13.10 7.97
CA VAL A 110 4.18 13.76 6.72
C VAL A 110 5.24 14.81 6.99
N GLU A 111 6.34 14.73 6.26
CA GLU A 111 7.43 15.70 6.33
C GLU A 111 7.38 16.65 5.13
N TRP A 112 7.47 17.94 5.42
CA TRP A 112 7.61 18.99 4.42
C TRP A 112 9.06 19.49 4.44
N VAL A 113 9.74 19.36 3.31
CA VAL A 113 11.16 19.69 3.19
C VAL A 113 11.39 20.67 2.04
N ASP A 114 12.31 21.57 2.25
CA ASP A 114 12.73 22.52 1.22
C ASP A 114 13.85 21.94 0.33
N LYS A 115 14.33 22.75 -0.61
CA LYS A 115 15.33 22.34 -1.59
C LYS A 115 16.64 21.85 -0.97
N GLU A 116 17.06 22.40 0.16
CA GLU A 116 18.35 22.06 0.78
C GLU A 116 18.27 20.71 1.49
N ASP A 117 17.13 20.43 2.11
CA ASP A 117 16.89 19.20 2.89
C ASP A 117 16.20 18.10 2.08
N SER A 118 15.75 18.40 0.86
CA SER A 118 15.00 17.47 0.04
C SER A 118 15.90 16.54 -0.75
N ILE A 119 15.59 15.26 -0.72
CA ILE A 119 16.19 14.23 -1.58
C ILE A 119 15.95 14.56 -3.06
N LEU A 120 14.85 15.23 -3.37
CA LEU A 120 14.43 15.56 -4.73
C LEU A 120 15.11 16.79 -5.32
N LYS A 121 15.77 17.60 -4.52
CA LYS A 121 16.21 18.94 -4.95
C LYS A 121 15.06 19.79 -5.50
N ALA A 122 13.82 19.44 -5.18
CA ALA A 122 12.64 20.24 -5.46
C ALA A 122 12.66 21.51 -4.61
N ASN A 123 12.00 22.58 -5.08
CA ASN A 123 11.88 23.79 -4.28
C ASN A 123 11.15 23.53 -2.97
N ILE A 124 10.14 22.67 -3.02
CA ILE A 124 9.46 22.11 -1.86
C ILE A 124 9.02 20.67 -2.17
N ALA A 125 9.06 19.82 -1.19
CA ALA A 125 8.57 18.45 -1.29
C ALA A 125 7.86 18.04 -0.02
N CYS A 126 6.82 17.21 -0.16
CA CYS A 126 6.27 16.46 0.96
C CYS A 126 6.62 14.98 0.83
N GLN A 127 6.95 14.36 1.93
CA GLN A 127 7.28 12.96 2.06
C GLN A 127 6.24 12.28 2.94
N ILE A 128 5.54 11.30 2.39
CA ILE A 128 4.40 10.64 3.04
C ILE A 128 4.76 9.19 3.28
N PRO A 129 4.98 8.78 4.55
CA PRO A 129 5.13 7.36 4.87
C PRO A 129 3.77 6.66 4.75
N VAL A 130 3.73 5.57 4.01
CA VAL A 130 2.52 4.77 3.80
C VAL A 130 2.82 3.32 4.12
N THR A 131 2.01 2.72 4.98
CA THR A 131 2.14 1.30 5.34
C THR A 131 0.90 0.55 4.88
N PHE A 132 1.12 -0.53 4.14
CA PHE A 132 0.10 -1.51 3.80
C PHE A 132 0.12 -2.65 4.81
N HIS A 133 -1.01 -2.85 5.48
CA HIS A 133 -1.23 -3.96 6.39
C HIS A 133 -1.95 -5.09 5.66
N GLY A 134 -1.17 -6.00 5.10
CA GLY A 134 -1.65 -7.15 4.36
C GLY A 134 -1.30 -8.47 5.01
N GLY A 135 -1.29 -9.53 4.23
CA GLY A 135 -0.97 -10.86 4.73
C GLY A 135 -0.63 -11.85 3.63
N ILE A 136 -0.09 -12.98 4.07
CA ILE A 136 0.10 -14.18 3.27
C ILE A 136 -0.92 -15.20 3.76
N TYR A 137 -1.71 -15.73 2.83
CA TYR A 137 -2.88 -16.54 3.14
C TYR A 137 -2.73 -17.95 2.56
N ARG A 138 -3.35 -18.90 3.26
CA ARG A 138 -3.54 -20.27 2.79
C ARG A 138 -5.02 -20.61 2.84
N ASP A 139 -5.53 -21.14 1.72
CA ASP A 139 -6.92 -21.57 1.60
C ASP A 139 -7.00 -23.10 1.70
N ASP A 140 -7.84 -23.59 2.59
CA ASP A 140 -8.15 -24.99 2.74
C ASP A 140 -9.65 -25.21 2.61
N LYS A 141 -10.03 -26.29 1.91
CA LYS A 141 -11.43 -26.72 1.88
C LYS A 141 -11.80 -27.27 3.24
N LYS A 142 -12.91 -26.78 3.78
CA LYS A 142 -13.43 -27.27 5.03
C LYS A 142 -13.92 -28.72 4.85
N LYS A 143 -13.33 -29.65 5.61
CA LYS A 143 -13.82 -31.01 5.63
C LYS A 143 -15.24 -31.03 6.20
N THR A 144 -16.19 -31.42 5.38
CA THR A 144 -17.52 -31.74 5.86
C THR A 144 -17.41 -33.01 6.66
N ALA A 145 -17.73 -32.96 7.95
CA ALA A 145 -17.97 -34.19 8.70
C ALA A 145 -19.14 -34.89 8.02
N SER A 146 -18.87 -35.93 7.22
CA SER A 146 -19.93 -36.76 6.67
C SER A 146 -20.56 -37.54 7.80
N VAL A 147 -21.89 -37.63 7.77
CA VAL A 147 -22.64 -38.47 8.74
C VAL A 147 -22.09 -39.90 8.76
N GLY A 148 -21.56 -40.39 7.65
CA GLY A 148 -20.88 -41.66 7.56
C GLY A 148 -19.51 -41.74 8.25
N GLY A 149 -18.88 -40.61 8.56
CA GLY A 149 -17.63 -40.52 9.33
C GLY A 149 -17.83 -40.56 10.83
N ILE A 150 -19.05 -40.31 11.28
CA ILE A 150 -19.47 -40.43 12.69
C ILE A 150 -20.27 -41.70 12.83
N ARG A 151 -19.61 -42.83 12.85
CA ARG A 151 -20.29 -44.09 13.13
C ARG A 151 -20.32 -44.30 14.61
N PRO A 152 -21.51 -44.52 15.20
CA PRO A 152 -21.55 -45.16 16.50
C PRO A 152 -20.84 -46.51 16.39
N ALA A 153 -20.05 -46.79 17.34
CA ALA A 153 -19.31 -48.03 17.43
C ALA A 153 -20.21 -49.27 17.22
#